data_8efde3e1f485380e0b70199f2de2d35f
#
_entry.id   8efde3e1f485380e0b70199f2de2d35f
#
_cell.length_a   1.000
_cell.length_b   1.000
_cell.length_c   1.000
_cell.angle_alpha   90.00
_cell.angle_beta   90.00
_cell.angle_gamma   90.00
#
_symmetry.space_group_name_H-M   'P 1'
#
loop_
_entity.id
_entity.type
_entity.pdbx_description
1 polymer ?
#
loop_
_entity_poly.entity_id
_entity_poly.type
_entity_poly.pdbx_seq_one_letter_code
_entity_poly.pdbx_strand_id
1 'polypeptide(L)'
;MNDTRRYLLESVDDAAVVQLYADGFVALDLRDKILVWHLYLAAIAGRDIYYDQRYAHNLEMRALLEAMLTHGASVDLRVVAEIRRYTKLFWINTGPYNNLTARKFILHLTRDELLDALIAARRDGADIATRTGESLIPK
;
A
#
# COMPACT_ATOMS: atom_id res chain seq x y z
N MET A 1 -0.55 9.39 -35.04
CA MET A 1 -1.23 8.29 -34.38
C MET A 1 -1.68 8.81 -33.01
N ASN A 2 -2.98 9.10 -32.83
CA ASN A 2 -3.46 9.55 -31.52
C ASN A 2 -3.43 8.34 -30.57
N ASP A 3 -2.49 8.34 -29.63
CA ASP A 3 -2.44 7.35 -28.56
C ASP A 3 -3.60 7.65 -27.58
N THR A 4 -4.66 6.87 -27.66
CA THR A 4 -5.85 7.00 -26.80
C THR A 4 -5.68 6.27 -25.46
N ARG A 5 -4.47 5.78 -25.15
CA ARG A 5 -4.18 5.06 -23.93
C ARG A 5 -4.19 5.97 -22.72
N ARG A 6 -4.76 5.46 -21.63
CA ARG A 6 -4.77 6.17 -20.36
C ARG A 6 -3.47 5.88 -19.61
N TYR A 7 -2.64 6.90 -19.41
CA TYR A 7 -1.40 6.80 -18.62
C TYR A 7 -1.64 7.17 -17.16
N LEU A 8 -2.31 8.28 -16.87
CA LEU A 8 -2.64 8.66 -15.50
C LEU A 8 -3.83 7.83 -14.99
N LEU A 9 -3.60 7.06 -13.95
CA LEU A 9 -4.64 6.26 -13.27
C LEU A 9 -5.34 7.07 -12.20
N GLU A 10 -4.55 7.74 -11.33
CA GLU A 10 -5.05 8.46 -10.17
C GLU A 10 -4.03 9.50 -9.71
N SER A 11 -4.49 10.54 -9.02
CA SER A 11 -3.67 11.46 -8.24
C SER A 11 -4.00 11.35 -6.76
N VAL A 12 -2.97 11.32 -5.91
CA VAL A 12 -3.10 11.29 -4.45
C VAL A 12 -2.20 12.37 -3.88
N ASP A 13 -2.79 13.45 -3.38
CA ASP A 13 -2.09 14.69 -3.03
C ASP A 13 -1.25 15.18 -4.21
N ASP A 14 0.07 15.31 -4.05
CA ASP A 14 1.04 15.69 -5.08
C ASP A 14 1.64 14.50 -5.86
N ALA A 15 1.22 13.27 -5.53
CA ALA A 15 1.68 12.07 -6.22
C ALA A 15 0.73 11.67 -7.36
N ALA A 16 1.31 11.27 -8.50
CA ALA A 16 0.57 10.71 -9.63
C ALA A 16 0.86 9.21 -9.77
N VAL A 17 -0.21 8.41 -9.82
CA VAL A 17 -0.12 6.99 -10.14
C VAL A 17 -0.30 6.82 -11.64
N VAL A 18 0.74 6.36 -12.30
CA VAL A 18 0.74 6.16 -13.75
C VAL A 18 0.94 4.71 -14.11
N GLN A 19 0.36 4.29 -15.25
CA GLN A 19 0.67 2.99 -15.84
C GLN A 19 1.54 3.18 -17.09
N LEU A 20 2.42 2.21 -17.31
CA LEU A 20 3.23 2.11 -18.51
C LEU A 20 2.80 0.90 -19.32
N TYR A 21 2.98 0.98 -20.63
CA TYR A 21 2.65 -0.10 -21.56
C TYR A 21 3.94 -0.73 -22.09
N ALA A 22 4.08 -2.03 -21.90
CA ALA A 22 5.24 -2.79 -22.35
C ALA A 22 5.03 -3.29 -23.78
N ASP A 23 4.89 -2.39 -24.75
CA ASP A 23 4.59 -2.74 -26.15
C ASP A 23 5.60 -3.72 -26.76
N GLY A 24 6.88 -3.57 -26.40
CA GLY A 24 7.94 -4.46 -26.85
C GLY A 24 7.82 -5.91 -26.35
N PHE A 25 7.04 -6.15 -25.28
CA PHE A 25 6.90 -7.51 -24.71
C PHE A 25 6.29 -8.50 -25.70
N VAL A 26 5.35 -8.05 -26.54
CA VAL A 26 4.69 -8.92 -27.55
C VAL A 26 5.69 -9.46 -28.55
N ALA A 27 6.69 -8.67 -28.92
CA ALA A 27 7.70 -9.02 -29.92
C ALA A 27 8.82 -9.93 -29.38
N LEU A 28 8.92 -10.12 -28.06
CA LEU A 28 9.90 -11.02 -27.46
C LEU A 28 9.63 -12.47 -27.86
N ASP A 29 10.68 -13.26 -27.96
CA ASP A 29 10.54 -14.72 -28.11
C ASP A 29 10.01 -15.38 -26.82
N LEU A 30 9.67 -16.65 -26.88
CA LEU A 30 9.10 -17.38 -25.72
C LEU A 30 10.08 -17.44 -24.54
N ARG A 31 11.36 -17.63 -24.80
CA ARG A 31 12.41 -17.72 -23.77
C ARG A 31 12.51 -16.42 -22.98
N ASP A 32 12.53 -15.30 -23.68
CA ASP A 32 12.60 -13.98 -23.08
C ASP A 32 11.32 -13.63 -22.31
N LYS A 33 10.15 -14.00 -22.83
CA LYS A 33 8.87 -13.86 -22.13
C LYS A 33 8.85 -14.63 -20.80
N ILE A 34 9.35 -15.86 -20.79
CA ILE A 34 9.46 -16.69 -19.58
C ILE A 34 10.46 -16.05 -18.59
N LEU A 35 11.60 -15.54 -19.06
CA LEU A 35 12.57 -14.84 -18.22
C LEU A 35 11.94 -13.62 -17.56
N VAL A 36 11.28 -12.74 -18.33
CA VAL A 36 10.58 -11.54 -17.81
C VAL A 36 9.53 -11.95 -16.77
N TRP A 37 8.78 -13.01 -17.01
CA TRP A 37 7.79 -13.53 -16.05
C TRP A 37 8.44 -13.94 -14.71
N HIS A 38 9.53 -14.68 -14.73
CA HIS A 38 10.23 -15.07 -13.50
C HIS A 38 10.87 -13.88 -12.78
N LEU A 39 11.42 -12.92 -13.51
CA LEU A 39 11.94 -11.68 -12.92
C LEU A 39 10.83 -10.84 -12.27
N TYR A 40 9.66 -10.78 -12.89
CA TYR A 40 8.49 -10.14 -12.31
C TYR A 40 8.05 -10.81 -11.00
N LEU A 41 7.96 -12.13 -10.97
CA LEU A 41 7.63 -12.89 -9.75
C LEU A 41 8.68 -12.66 -8.65
N ALA A 42 9.97 -12.66 -8.99
CA ALA A 42 11.05 -12.38 -8.05
C ALA A 42 10.95 -10.96 -7.48
N ALA A 43 10.66 -9.96 -8.32
CA ALA A 43 10.48 -8.58 -7.88
C ALA A 43 9.29 -8.42 -6.90
N ILE A 44 8.18 -9.10 -7.16
CA ILE A 44 7.02 -9.10 -6.25
C ILE A 44 7.36 -9.78 -4.93
N ALA A 45 8.05 -10.93 -4.95
CA ALA A 45 8.45 -11.65 -3.74
C ALA A 45 9.43 -10.83 -2.87
N GLY A 46 10.28 -10.02 -3.50
CA GLY A 46 11.23 -9.12 -2.82
C GLY A 46 10.63 -7.80 -2.31
N ARG A 47 9.37 -7.52 -2.60
CA ARG A 47 8.73 -6.22 -2.28
C ARG A 47 8.84 -5.84 -0.81
N ASP A 48 8.67 -6.79 0.09
CA ASP A 48 8.63 -6.55 1.53
C ASP A 48 9.98 -6.18 2.12
N ILE A 49 11.08 -6.55 1.45
CA ILE A 49 12.45 -6.19 1.83
C ILE A 49 12.61 -4.67 1.91
N TYR A 50 12.04 -3.92 0.96
CA TYR A 50 12.13 -2.45 0.95
C TYR A 50 11.42 -1.82 2.15
N TYR A 51 10.26 -2.33 2.55
CA TYR A 51 9.56 -1.86 3.74
C TYR A 51 10.37 -2.13 5.00
N ASP A 52 10.88 -3.35 5.15
CA ASP A 52 11.60 -3.80 6.33
C ASP A 52 12.94 -3.06 6.53
N GLN A 53 13.68 -2.82 5.45
CA GLN A 53 14.98 -2.13 5.50
C GLN A 53 14.86 -0.64 5.82
N ARG A 54 13.73 0.01 5.49
CA ARG A 54 13.56 1.45 5.69
C ARG A 54 13.14 1.81 7.10
N TYR A 55 12.30 0.99 7.74
CA TYR A 55 11.85 1.19 9.11
C TYR A 55 11.28 -0.10 9.68
N ALA A 56 11.71 -0.46 10.88
CA ALA A 56 11.37 -1.73 11.54
C ALA A 56 9.86 -2.01 11.65
N HIS A 57 9.03 -0.97 11.70
CA HIS A 57 7.57 -1.11 11.85
C HIS A 57 6.78 -0.92 10.54
N ASN A 58 7.45 -0.75 9.39
CA ASN A 58 6.75 -0.50 8.13
C ASN A 58 5.82 -1.65 7.71
N LEU A 59 6.23 -2.89 7.91
CA LEU A 59 5.40 -4.05 7.56
C LEU A 59 4.16 -4.15 8.45
N GLU A 60 4.31 -3.86 9.74
CA GLU A 60 3.20 -3.82 10.70
C GLU A 60 2.23 -2.68 10.37
N MET A 61 2.76 -1.48 10.12
CA MET A 61 1.96 -0.31 9.72
C MET A 61 1.18 -0.60 8.43
N ARG A 62 1.83 -1.22 7.44
CA ARG A 62 1.15 -1.61 6.20
C ARG A 62 0.02 -2.60 6.47
N ALA A 63 0.28 -3.64 7.25
CA ALA A 63 -0.73 -4.65 7.59
C ALA A 63 -1.94 -4.04 8.31
N LEU A 64 -1.72 -3.11 9.26
CA LEU A 64 -2.80 -2.40 9.95
C LEU A 64 -3.63 -1.52 9.01
N LEU A 65 -2.97 -0.76 8.15
CA LEU A 65 -3.65 0.10 7.17
C LEU A 65 -4.47 -0.72 6.18
N GLU A 66 -3.92 -1.81 5.67
CA GLU A 66 -4.61 -2.72 4.75
C GLU A 66 -5.79 -3.43 5.45
N ALA A 67 -5.64 -3.84 6.71
CA ALA A 67 -6.70 -4.44 7.50
C ALA A 67 -7.90 -3.50 7.68
N MET A 68 -7.67 -2.22 8.00
CA MET A 68 -8.73 -1.22 8.11
C MET A 68 -9.44 -0.96 6.77
N LEU A 69 -8.74 -1.05 5.63
CA LEU A 69 -9.36 -0.86 4.31
C LEU A 69 -10.18 -2.07 3.86
N THR A 70 -9.76 -3.27 4.23
CA THR A 70 -10.41 -4.52 3.78
C THR A 70 -11.55 -4.97 4.70
N HIS A 71 -11.51 -4.58 5.99
CA HIS A 71 -12.47 -5.00 7.01
C HIS A 71 -13.17 -3.81 7.69
N GLY A 72 -13.11 -2.63 7.13
CA GLY A 72 -13.65 -1.41 7.73
C GLY A 72 -15.07 -1.05 7.29
N ALA A 73 -15.94 -2.02 7.00
CA ALA A 73 -17.29 -1.75 6.48
C ALA A 73 -18.18 -0.91 7.43
N SER A 74 -17.92 -0.97 8.72
CA SER A 74 -18.66 -0.24 9.77
C SER A 74 -18.01 1.08 10.20
N VAL A 75 -16.87 1.46 9.59
CA VAL A 75 -16.13 2.68 9.91
C VAL A 75 -16.73 3.88 9.16
N ASP A 76 -16.69 5.06 9.78
CA ASP A 76 -17.10 6.31 9.15
C ASP A 76 -16.41 6.54 7.80
N LEU A 77 -17.17 6.94 6.79
CA LEU A 77 -16.67 7.10 5.42
C LEU A 77 -15.52 8.12 5.30
N ARG A 78 -15.54 9.18 6.10
CA ARG A 78 -14.45 10.17 6.14
C ARG A 78 -13.17 9.53 6.68
N VAL A 79 -13.28 8.73 7.74
CA VAL A 79 -12.14 8.02 8.34
C VAL A 79 -11.56 7.03 7.33
N VAL A 80 -12.39 6.23 6.67
CA VAL A 80 -11.97 5.29 5.62
C VAL A 80 -11.31 6.02 4.45
N ALA A 81 -11.86 7.16 4.02
CA ALA A 81 -11.27 7.95 2.94
C ALA A 81 -9.87 8.46 3.28
N GLU A 82 -9.67 8.95 4.52
CA GLU A 82 -8.37 9.41 4.98
C GLU A 82 -7.37 8.25 5.14
N ILE A 83 -7.80 7.11 5.71
CA ILE A 83 -6.96 5.91 5.77
C ILE A 83 -6.54 5.49 4.36
N ARG A 84 -7.45 5.51 3.39
CA ARG A 84 -7.15 5.16 2.01
C ARG A 84 -6.15 6.12 1.37
N ARG A 85 -6.32 7.44 1.56
CA ARG A 85 -5.37 8.45 1.07
C ARG A 85 -3.96 8.18 1.63
N TYR A 86 -3.87 8.04 2.96
CA TYR A 86 -2.59 7.81 3.63
C TYR A 86 -1.95 6.47 3.21
N THR A 87 -2.74 5.41 3.10
CA THR A 87 -2.25 4.09 2.68
C THR A 87 -1.68 4.13 1.26
N LYS A 88 -2.30 4.85 0.33
CA LYS A 88 -1.77 5.02 -1.02
C LYS A 88 -0.43 5.75 -1.03
N LEU A 89 -0.29 6.84 -0.27
CA LEU A 89 1.00 7.51 -0.11
C LEU A 89 2.06 6.60 0.52
N PHE A 90 1.66 5.80 1.51
CA PHE A 90 2.51 4.82 2.15
C PHE A 90 3.00 3.74 1.17
N TRP A 91 2.11 3.22 0.32
CA TRP A 91 2.47 2.23 -0.71
C TRP A 91 3.40 2.81 -1.77
N ILE A 92 3.10 4.01 -2.28
CA ILE A 92 3.91 4.70 -3.30
C ILE A 92 5.35 4.91 -2.80
N ASN A 93 5.51 5.22 -1.51
CA ASN A 93 6.79 5.59 -0.93
C ASN A 93 7.43 4.47 -0.07
N THR A 94 6.82 3.28 0.00
CA THR A 94 7.27 2.16 0.84
C THR A 94 7.51 2.55 2.31
N GLY A 95 6.63 3.40 2.85
CA GLY A 95 6.72 3.90 4.22
C GLY A 95 6.11 5.28 4.42
N PRO A 96 6.22 5.84 5.65
CA PRO A 96 5.56 7.06 6.04
C PRO A 96 6.28 8.36 5.60
N TYR A 97 7.31 8.26 4.77
CA TYR A 97 8.10 9.40 4.31
C TYR A 97 8.18 9.44 2.79
N ASN A 98 8.06 10.64 2.24
CA ASN A 98 8.27 10.87 0.82
C ASN A 98 9.71 10.52 0.42
N ASN A 99 9.86 9.71 -0.62
CA ASN A 99 11.14 9.16 -1.07
C ASN A 99 12.13 10.22 -1.58
N LEU A 100 11.61 11.35 -2.09
CA LEU A 100 12.42 12.41 -2.70
C LEU A 100 12.76 13.51 -1.71
N THR A 101 11.81 13.87 -0.85
CA THR A 101 11.92 15.05 0.03
C THR A 101 12.15 14.69 1.50
N ALA A 102 12.04 13.43 1.86
CA ALA A 102 12.08 12.93 3.24
C ALA A 102 11.00 13.54 4.17
N ARG A 103 9.98 14.24 3.63
CA ARG A 103 8.86 14.77 4.41
C ARG A 103 7.98 13.63 4.89
N LYS A 104 7.60 13.67 6.16
CA LYS A 104 6.65 12.71 6.73
C LYS A 104 5.24 13.00 6.23
N PHE A 105 4.53 11.96 5.80
CA PHE A 105 3.09 12.04 5.54
C PHE A 105 2.34 12.10 6.86
N ILE A 106 1.33 12.97 6.92
CA ILE A 106 0.48 13.11 8.11
C ILE A 106 -0.84 12.40 7.84
N LEU A 107 -1.21 11.53 8.77
CA LEU A 107 -2.53 10.94 8.85
C LEU A 107 -3.44 11.92 9.59
N HIS A 108 -4.44 12.45 8.91
CA HIS A 108 -5.35 13.46 9.44
C HIS A 108 -6.51 12.84 10.24
N LEU A 109 -6.18 11.97 11.18
CA LEU A 109 -7.09 11.35 12.12
C LEU A 109 -6.58 11.55 13.54
N THR A 110 -7.51 11.62 14.48
CA THR A 110 -7.19 11.53 15.89
C THR A 110 -6.78 10.09 16.25
N ARG A 111 -6.12 9.94 17.39
CA ARG A 111 -5.77 8.61 17.93
C ARG A 111 -7.00 7.74 18.11
N ASP A 112 -8.10 8.34 18.63
CA ASP A 112 -9.31 7.58 18.93
C ASP A 112 -10.02 7.13 17.65
N GLU A 113 -10.13 7.97 16.63
CA GLU A 113 -10.65 7.58 15.31
C GLU A 113 -9.87 6.42 14.68
N LEU A 114 -8.55 6.46 14.80
CA LEU A 114 -7.71 5.37 14.28
C LEU A 114 -7.89 4.09 15.08
N LEU A 115 -7.98 4.20 16.41
CA LEU A 115 -8.22 3.04 17.28
C LEU A 115 -9.58 2.42 17.03
N ASP A 116 -10.63 3.22 16.89
CA ASP A 116 -11.98 2.75 16.58
C ASP A 116 -12.03 2.03 15.22
N ALA A 117 -11.31 2.53 14.22
CA ALA A 117 -11.19 1.88 12.92
C ALA A 117 -10.46 0.52 13.03
N LEU A 118 -9.42 0.40 13.84
CA LEU A 118 -8.73 -0.86 14.11
C LEU A 118 -9.61 -1.87 14.85
N ILE A 119 -10.35 -1.41 15.87
CA ILE A 119 -11.30 -2.26 16.63
C ILE A 119 -12.40 -2.76 15.70
N ALA A 120 -12.93 -1.89 14.84
CA ALA A 120 -13.95 -2.27 13.87
C ALA A 120 -13.41 -3.31 12.88
N ALA A 121 -12.21 -3.09 12.32
CA ALA A 121 -11.58 -4.04 11.40
C ALA A 121 -11.37 -5.41 12.05
N ARG A 122 -10.91 -5.44 13.30
CA ARG A 122 -10.75 -6.70 14.07
C ARG A 122 -12.08 -7.41 14.29
N ARG A 123 -13.13 -6.68 14.67
CA ARG A 123 -14.48 -7.22 14.83
C ARG A 123 -15.01 -7.84 13.56
N ASP A 124 -14.68 -7.21 12.41
CA ASP A 124 -15.11 -7.63 11.08
C ASP A 124 -14.20 -8.74 10.49
N GLY A 125 -13.29 -9.32 11.32
CA GLY A 125 -12.51 -10.52 10.99
C GLY A 125 -11.07 -10.28 10.54
N ALA A 126 -10.55 -9.05 10.63
CA ALA A 126 -9.14 -8.82 10.34
C ALA A 126 -8.22 -9.52 11.32
N ASP A 127 -7.25 -10.27 10.82
CA ASP A 127 -6.14 -10.79 11.63
C ASP A 127 -5.10 -9.69 11.85
N ILE A 128 -5.21 -9.01 12.99
CA ILE A 128 -4.33 -7.92 13.37
C ILE A 128 -3.37 -8.45 14.44
N ALA A 129 -2.24 -8.98 14.00
CA ALA A 129 -1.14 -9.44 14.83
C ALA A 129 0.14 -8.67 14.51
N THR A 130 0.97 -8.45 15.53
CA THR A 130 2.33 -7.92 15.34
C THR A 130 3.26 -9.02 14.82
N ARG A 131 4.45 -8.66 14.33
CA ARG A 131 5.50 -9.62 13.97
C ARG A 131 5.92 -10.53 15.15
N THR A 132 5.69 -10.08 16.39
CA THR A 132 5.96 -10.83 17.62
C THR A 132 4.80 -11.72 18.06
N GLY A 133 3.68 -11.71 17.33
CA GLY A 133 2.46 -12.43 17.71
C GLY A 133 1.63 -11.75 18.82
N GLU A 134 2.06 -10.58 19.29
CA GLU A 134 1.29 -9.78 20.23
C GLU A 134 0.19 -8.99 19.51
N SER A 135 -0.98 -8.91 20.11
CA SER A 135 -2.06 -8.08 19.59
C SER A 135 -1.74 -6.60 19.80
N LEU A 136 -1.74 -5.80 18.72
CA LEU A 136 -1.55 -4.35 18.78
C LEU A 136 -2.72 -3.61 19.46
N ILE A 137 -3.85 -4.29 19.63
CA ILE A 137 -5.02 -3.73 20.29
C ILE A 137 -5.06 -4.27 21.71
N PRO A 138 -4.99 -3.42 22.75
CA PRO A 138 -5.21 -3.85 24.14
C PRO A 138 -6.55 -4.57 24.26
N LYS A 139 -6.58 -5.65 25.03
CA LYS A 139 -7.81 -6.37 25.36
C LYS A 139 -8.73 -5.52 26.20
#